data_b4d82e1c8770ac5bb9b7ffab647e5201
#
_entry.id   b4d82e1c8770ac5bb9b7ffab647e5201
#
_cell.length_a   1.000
_cell.length_b   1.000
_cell.length_c   1.000
_cell.angle_alpha   90.00
_cell.angle_beta   90.00
_cell.angle_gamma   90.00
#
_symmetry.space_group_name_H-M   'P 1'
#
loop_
_entity.id
_entity.type
_entity.pdbx_description
1 polymer ?
#
loop_
_entity_poly.entity_id
_entity_poly.type
_entity_poly.pdbx_seq_one_letter_code
_entity_poly.pdbx_strand_id
1 'polypeptide(L)'
;TLSAEEMPFTFTPAIPGTGKWTNGSTFVFYPKAGLLDKATSYTATAKAGLRDKEGLQLSGKQSFLFMTASPAFIGAKQTDFDLEGETVSYELEFSLPVSPARLRGYAEVKETSGKPVEFRIVQGSASRKITMNVLTPGSPKNMKLTISAGMPAAVGNRGLAKGISVILDIVQNMEIRDSNAFSRINNGEIYIETTAPVDYSKAGAFIELNPKSSYTIEPRDRGFAIIGAFEPQDRV
;
A
#
# COMPACT_ATOMS: atom_id res chain seq x y z
N THR A 1 -24.71 31.01 4.91
CA THR A 1 -23.81 30.20 4.04
C THR A 1 -23.54 31.06 2.81
N LEU A 2 -22.26 31.32 2.53
CA LEU A 2 -21.87 32.13 1.38
C LEU A 2 -21.78 31.28 0.11
N SER A 3 -22.13 31.84 -1.04
CA SER A 3 -21.88 31.25 -2.37
C SER A 3 -20.36 31.22 -2.67
N ALA A 4 -19.96 30.51 -3.72
CA ALA A 4 -18.55 30.45 -4.13
C ALA A 4 -18.01 31.85 -4.52
N GLU A 5 -18.85 32.73 -5.01
CA GLU A 5 -18.48 34.10 -5.38
C GLU A 5 -18.26 35.01 -4.16
N GLU A 6 -18.99 34.74 -3.07
CA GLU A 6 -18.89 35.49 -1.82
C GLU A 6 -17.82 34.99 -0.85
N MET A 7 -17.23 33.82 -1.12
CA MET A 7 -16.16 33.30 -0.28
C MET A 7 -14.92 34.22 -0.31
N PRO A 8 -14.36 34.56 0.86
CA PRO A 8 -13.21 35.45 0.96
C PRO A 8 -11.89 34.81 0.49
N PHE A 9 -11.88 33.50 0.23
CA PHE A 9 -10.72 32.72 -0.17
C PHE A 9 -10.96 31.91 -1.44
N THR A 10 -9.91 31.71 -2.20
CA THR A 10 -9.83 30.75 -3.30
C THR A 10 -8.86 29.61 -2.94
N PHE A 11 -9.09 28.42 -3.51
CA PHE A 11 -8.24 27.26 -3.29
C PHE A 11 -7.62 26.79 -4.60
N THR A 12 -6.34 26.42 -4.52
CA THR A 12 -5.61 25.79 -5.64
C THR A 12 -4.94 24.51 -5.14
N PRO A 13 -5.28 23.30 -5.67
CA PRO A 13 -6.41 23.02 -6.57
C PRO A 13 -7.76 23.46 -6.01
N ALA A 14 -8.75 23.66 -6.89
CA ALA A 14 -10.09 24.10 -6.49
C ALA A 14 -10.76 23.04 -5.57
N ILE A 15 -11.39 23.51 -4.50
CA ILE A 15 -12.16 22.69 -3.58
C ILE A 15 -13.62 23.15 -3.64
N PRO A 16 -14.52 22.34 -4.17
CA PRO A 16 -15.95 22.68 -4.12
C PRO A 16 -16.45 22.58 -2.68
N GLY A 17 -17.19 23.58 -2.25
CA GLY A 17 -17.69 23.62 -0.88
C GLY A 17 -18.44 24.92 -0.58
N THR A 18 -18.80 25.06 0.67
CA THR A 18 -19.48 26.27 1.20
C THR A 18 -18.70 26.80 2.40
N GLY A 19 -18.88 28.05 2.71
CA GLY A 19 -18.23 28.63 3.87
C GLY A 19 -19.14 29.58 4.65
N LYS A 20 -18.76 29.83 5.89
CA LYS A 20 -19.44 30.83 6.73
C LYS A 20 -18.51 31.47 7.74
N TRP A 21 -18.75 32.70 8.08
CA TRP A 21 -18.17 33.34 9.24
C TRP A 21 -18.87 32.82 10.51
N THR A 22 -18.10 32.26 11.44
CA THR A 22 -18.62 31.83 12.75
C THR A 22 -18.58 32.93 13.78
N ASN A 23 -17.69 33.90 13.57
CA ASN A 23 -17.59 35.16 14.31
C ASN A 23 -16.90 36.21 13.43
N GLY A 24 -16.59 37.39 13.99
CA GLY A 24 -15.99 38.50 13.25
C GLY A 24 -14.58 38.26 12.68
N SER A 25 -13.90 37.19 13.09
CA SER A 25 -12.51 36.91 12.71
C SER A 25 -12.25 35.46 12.25
N THR A 26 -13.28 34.60 12.32
CA THR A 26 -13.11 33.16 11.98
C THR A 26 -14.05 32.76 10.86
N PHE A 27 -13.46 32.42 9.73
CA PHE A 27 -14.14 31.81 8.58
C PHE A 27 -13.94 30.32 8.58
N VAL A 28 -15.01 29.53 8.42
CA VAL A 28 -14.98 28.07 8.33
C VAL A 28 -15.45 27.64 6.95
N PHE A 29 -14.63 26.85 6.27
CA PHE A 29 -14.95 26.25 4.98
C PHE A 29 -15.33 24.78 5.14
N TYR A 30 -16.37 24.35 4.46
CA TYR A 30 -16.90 22.99 4.43
C TYR A 30 -16.78 22.43 3.01
N PRO A 31 -15.86 21.50 2.73
CA PRO A 31 -15.79 20.84 1.43
C PRO A 31 -17.09 20.10 1.10
N LYS A 32 -17.57 20.19 -0.13
CA LYS A 32 -18.83 19.56 -0.56
C LYS A 32 -18.80 18.03 -0.41
N ALA A 33 -17.67 17.39 -0.64
CA ALA A 33 -17.50 15.95 -0.52
C ALA A 33 -17.17 15.49 0.91
N GLY A 34 -17.07 16.42 1.88
CA GLY A 34 -16.67 16.12 3.26
C GLY A 34 -15.19 15.73 3.43
N LEU A 35 -14.52 15.38 2.34
CA LEU A 35 -13.12 14.95 2.34
C LEU A 35 -12.34 15.69 1.24
N LEU A 36 -11.13 16.09 1.60
CA LEU A 36 -10.15 16.61 0.63
C LEU A 36 -9.50 15.46 -0.14
N ASP A 37 -9.06 15.72 -1.38
CA ASP A 37 -8.33 14.74 -2.17
C ASP A 37 -7.06 14.31 -1.43
N LYS A 38 -6.79 13.00 -1.44
CA LYS A 38 -5.59 12.44 -0.81
C LYS A 38 -4.33 12.85 -1.57
N ALA A 39 -3.20 12.82 -0.90
CA ALA A 39 -1.88 13.18 -1.45
C ALA A 39 -1.87 14.52 -2.18
N THR A 40 -2.54 15.54 -1.63
CA THR A 40 -2.72 16.83 -2.30
C THR A 40 -2.22 17.98 -1.43
N SER A 41 -1.44 18.86 -2.04
CA SER A 41 -1.08 20.17 -1.49
C SER A 41 -2.08 21.21 -2.02
N TYR A 42 -2.66 21.96 -1.13
CA TYR A 42 -3.60 23.04 -1.41
C TYR A 42 -3.02 24.38 -0.97
N THR A 43 -3.22 25.39 -1.78
CA THR A 43 -2.98 26.79 -1.39
C THR A 43 -4.32 27.48 -1.24
N ALA A 44 -4.59 28.03 -0.07
CA ALA A 44 -5.68 28.96 0.13
C ALA A 44 -5.16 30.39 -0.01
N THR A 45 -5.81 31.21 -0.83
CA THR A 45 -5.42 32.59 -1.09
C THR A 45 -6.61 33.50 -0.81
N ALA A 46 -6.40 34.54 -0.02
CA ALA A 46 -7.38 35.57 0.21
C ALA A 46 -7.67 36.31 -1.10
N LYS A 47 -8.94 36.58 -1.39
CA LYS A 47 -9.33 37.37 -2.55
C LYS A 47 -8.80 38.81 -2.42
N ALA A 48 -8.36 39.37 -3.53
CA ALA A 48 -7.89 40.73 -3.57
C ALA A 48 -8.99 41.70 -3.09
N GLY A 49 -8.61 42.70 -2.33
CA GLY A 49 -9.55 43.72 -1.85
C GLY A 49 -10.36 43.31 -0.61
N LEU A 50 -10.04 42.15 0.02
CA LEU A 50 -10.68 41.77 1.29
C LEU A 50 -10.44 42.89 2.34
N ARG A 51 -11.51 43.36 2.97
CA ARG A 51 -11.49 44.42 3.96
C ARG A 51 -12.21 43.98 5.24
N ASP A 52 -11.80 44.58 6.34
CA ASP A 52 -12.49 44.45 7.62
C ASP A 52 -13.75 45.35 7.68
N LYS A 53 -14.42 45.39 8.85
CA LYS A 53 -15.62 46.18 9.06
C LYS A 53 -15.36 47.71 9.06
N GLU A 54 -14.17 48.13 9.38
CA GLU A 54 -13.69 49.51 9.35
C GLU A 54 -13.19 49.92 7.97
N GLY A 55 -13.20 49.02 6.99
CA GLY A 55 -12.79 49.28 5.61
C GLY A 55 -11.27 49.17 5.37
N LEU A 56 -10.50 48.74 6.36
CA LEU A 56 -9.07 48.48 6.22
C LEU A 56 -8.80 47.24 5.36
N GLN A 57 -7.93 47.37 4.38
CA GLN A 57 -7.59 46.28 3.49
C GLN A 57 -6.66 45.25 4.18
N LEU A 58 -6.91 43.95 3.90
CA LEU A 58 -6.05 42.87 4.36
C LEU A 58 -4.59 43.11 3.90
N SER A 59 -3.67 43.11 4.86
CA SER A 59 -2.24 43.25 4.63
C SER A 59 -1.47 42.02 5.12
N GLY A 60 -0.18 41.91 4.77
CA GLY A 60 0.66 40.81 5.18
C GLY A 60 0.46 39.54 4.36
N LYS A 61 0.55 38.38 4.99
CA LYS A 61 0.49 37.08 4.32
C LYS A 61 -0.95 36.77 3.88
N GLN A 62 -1.15 36.75 2.57
CA GLN A 62 -2.47 36.54 1.94
C GLN A 62 -2.71 35.10 1.48
N SER A 63 -1.74 34.22 1.60
CA SER A 63 -1.89 32.81 1.22
C SER A 63 -1.24 31.88 2.23
N PHE A 64 -1.80 30.68 2.37
CA PHE A 64 -1.25 29.62 3.20
C PHE A 64 -1.40 28.26 2.53
N LEU A 65 -0.39 27.43 2.75
CA LEU A 65 -0.34 26.06 2.26
C LEU A 65 -0.86 25.11 3.34
N PHE A 66 -1.69 24.16 2.94
CA PHE A 66 -2.03 23.00 3.74
C PHE A 66 -2.04 21.75 2.86
N MET A 67 -1.99 20.57 3.46
CA MET A 67 -1.81 19.35 2.70
C MET A 67 -2.49 18.16 3.37
N THR A 68 -2.97 17.23 2.53
CA THR A 68 -3.43 15.91 2.98
C THR A 68 -2.26 14.93 3.02
N ALA A 69 -2.47 13.77 3.66
CA ALA A 69 -1.41 12.78 3.87
C ALA A 69 -0.78 12.33 2.54
N SER A 70 0.56 12.33 2.50
CA SER A 70 1.35 11.75 1.41
C SER A 70 1.18 10.23 1.33
N PRO A 71 1.45 9.61 0.17
CA PRO A 71 1.61 8.17 0.12
C PRO A 71 2.75 7.73 1.05
N ALA A 72 2.61 6.55 1.63
CA ALA A 72 3.64 5.90 2.41
C ALA A 72 3.83 4.47 1.88
N PHE A 73 5.06 3.99 1.94
CA PHE A 73 5.36 2.58 1.75
C PHE A 73 5.05 1.84 3.06
N ILE A 74 4.34 0.73 2.96
CA ILE A 74 3.92 -0.09 4.11
C ILE A 74 4.92 -1.24 4.31
N GLY A 75 5.28 -1.93 3.21
CA GLY A 75 6.21 -3.05 3.28
C GLY A 75 6.39 -3.77 1.95
N ALA A 76 7.30 -4.75 1.98
CA ALA A 76 7.51 -5.72 0.91
C ALA A 76 7.40 -7.13 1.50
N LYS A 77 6.68 -8.00 0.82
CA LYS A 77 6.52 -9.41 1.19
C LYS A 77 6.87 -10.27 -0.01
N GLN A 78 7.79 -11.23 0.17
CA GLN A 78 8.03 -12.26 -0.85
C GLN A 78 6.74 -13.07 -1.05
N THR A 79 6.36 -13.28 -2.30
CA THR A 79 5.14 -14.02 -2.66
C THR A 79 5.44 -15.30 -3.41
N ASP A 80 6.57 -15.35 -4.10
CA ASP A 80 6.93 -16.50 -4.90
C ASP A 80 8.45 -16.58 -5.08
N PHE A 81 8.95 -17.78 -5.40
CA PHE A 81 10.33 -18.04 -5.75
C PHE A 81 10.36 -19.10 -6.86
N ASP A 82 10.81 -18.69 -8.05
CA ASP A 82 10.98 -19.56 -9.19
C ASP A 82 12.45 -19.94 -9.30
N LEU A 83 12.76 -21.21 -8.99
CA LEU A 83 14.11 -21.78 -9.04
C LEU A 83 14.63 -21.88 -10.46
N GLU A 84 13.78 -22.26 -11.42
CA GLU A 84 14.18 -22.47 -12.82
C GLU A 84 14.39 -21.13 -13.53
N GLY A 85 13.51 -20.16 -13.25
CA GLY A 85 13.59 -18.80 -13.78
C GLY A 85 14.53 -17.89 -13.01
N GLU A 86 15.16 -18.35 -11.93
CA GLU A 86 16.01 -17.54 -11.05
C GLU A 86 15.34 -16.20 -10.67
N THR A 87 14.06 -16.25 -10.30
CA THR A 87 13.26 -15.06 -10.06
C THR A 87 12.57 -15.14 -8.70
N VAL A 88 12.61 -14.03 -7.94
CA VAL A 88 11.87 -13.85 -6.70
C VAL A 88 10.82 -12.77 -6.89
N SER A 89 9.58 -13.09 -6.52
CA SER A 89 8.46 -12.15 -6.59
C SER A 89 8.17 -11.54 -5.23
N TYR A 90 7.97 -10.22 -5.21
CA TYR A 90 7.60 -9.46 -4.02
C TYR A 90 6.31 -8.69 -4.27
N GLU A 91 5.41 -8.68 -3.30
CA GLU A 91 4.31 -7.73 -3.20
C GLU A 91 4.78 -6.51 -2.42
N LEU A 92 4.76 -5.34 -3.06
CA LEU A 92 5.04 -4.04 -2.46
C LEU A 92 3.73 -3.40 -2.07
N GLU A 93 3.55 -3.01 -0.81
CA GLU A 93 2.33 -2.38 -0.32
C GLU A 93 2.54 -0.91 -0.01
N PHE A 94 1.55 -0.08 -0.42
CA PHE A 94 1.51 1.37 -0.22
C PHE A 94 0.21 1.80 0.46
N SER A 95 0.23 2.91 1.18
CA SER A 95 -0.98 3.48 1.82
C SER A 95 -2.00 4.03 0.81
N LEU A 96 -1.56 4.41 -0.38
CA LEU A 96 -2.37 4.93 -1.49
C LEU A 96 -2.01 4.20 -2.79
N PRO A 97 -2.92 4.13 -3.78
CA PRO A 97 -2.61 3.56 -5.08
C PRO A 97 -1.43 4.25 -5.75
N VAL A 98 -0.56 3.45 -6.36
CA VAL A 98 0.63 3.85 -7.11
C VAL A 98 0.56 3.26 -8.51
N SER A 99 1.03 3.98 -9.49
CA SER A 99 1.15 3.46 -10.87
C SER A 99 2.41 2.59 -10.99
N PRO A 100 2.30 1.32 -11.45
CA PRO A 100 3.44 0.44 -11.70
C PRO A 100 4.49 1.09 -12.62
N ALA A 101 4.05 1.72 -13.71
CA ALA A 101 4.93 2.39 -14.66
C ALA A 101 5.74 3.54 -14.02
N ARG A 102 5.12 4.31 -13.11
CA ARG A 102 5.81 5.38 -12.39
C ARG A 102 6.77 4.83 -11.35
N LEU A 103 6.35 3.80 -10.58
CA LEU A 103 7.19 3.18 -9.56
C LEU A 103 8.52 2.71 -10.12
N ARG A 104 8.55 2.17 -11.35
CA ARG A 104 9.77 1.68 -12.00
C ARG A 104 10.88 2.73 -12.08
N GLY A 105 10.54 4.00 -12.29
CA GLY A 105 11.51 5.11 -12.38
C GLY A 105 12.03 5.60 -11.03
N TYR A 106 11.43 5.18 -9.92
CA TYR A 106 11.83 5.59 -8.56
C TYR A 106 12.44 4.45 -7.74
N ALA A 107 12.32 3.21 -8.22
CA ALA A 107 12.81 2.03 -7.53
C ALA A 107 14.19 1.60 -8.03
N GLU A 108 15.04 1.15 -7.12
CA GLU A 108 16.33 0.54 -7.39
C GLU A 108 16.50 -0.69 -6.48
N VAL A 109 17.04 -1.78 -7.03
CA VAL A 109 17.40 -2.97 -6.26
C VAL A 109 18.90 -3.20 -6.39
N LYS A 110 19.57 -3.44 -5.26
CA LYS A 110 21.00 -3.76 -5.19
C LYS A 110 21.23 -4.94 -4.26
N GLU A 111 22.26 -5.74 -4.57
CA GLU A 111 22.83 -6.65 -3.59
C GLU A 111 23.40 -5.88 -2.40
N THR A 112 23.66 -6.56 -1.28
CA THR A 112 24.34 -5.95 -0.12
C THR A 112 25.75 -5.48 -0.47
N SER A 113 26.39 -6.07 -1.50
CA SER A 113 27.68 -5.65 -2.09
C SER A 113 27.59 -4.30 -2.80
N GLY A 114 26.41 -3.78 -3.09
CA GLY A 114 26.15 -2.56 -3.88
C GLY A 114 25.96 -2.84 -5.37
N LYS A 115 26.09 -4.06 -5.86
CA LYS A 115 25.88 -4.42 -7.26
C LYS A 115 24.41 -4.26 -7.62
N PRO A 116 24.08 -3.56 -8.74
CA PRO A 116 22.69 -3.46 -9.22
C PRO A 116 22.11 -4.83 -9.56
N VAL A 117 20.83 -5.01 -9.26
CA VAL A 117 20.07 -6.21 -9.55
C VAL A 117 18.93 -5.84 -10.50
N GLU A 118 18.75 -6.64 -11.55
CA GLU A 118 17.66 -6.42 -12.50
C GLU A 118 16.33 -6.82 -11.87
N PHE A 119 15.31 -5.98 -12.11
CA PHE A 119 13.95 -6.25 -11.63
C PHE A 119 12.91 -5.73 -12.63
N ARG A 120 11.72 -6.28 -12.53
CA ARG A 120 10.56 -5.86 -13.32
C ARG A 120 9.39 -5.55 -12.40
N ILE A 121 8.71 -4.43 -12.66
CA ILE A 121 7.42 -4.14 -12.05
C ILE A 121 6.34 -4.71 -12.97
N VAL A 122 5.48 -5.57 -12.43
CA VAL A 122 4.35 -6.13 -13.20
C VAL A 122 3.40 -4.99 -13.56
N GLN A 123 3.14 -4.85 -14.86
CA GLN A 123 2.30 -3.77 -15.38
C GLN A 123 0.82 -4.02 -15.05
N GLY A 124 0.07 -2.95 -14.85
CA GLY A 124 -1.35 -3.01 -14.50
C GLY A 124 -1.91 -1.64 -14.16
N SER A 125 -3.13 -1.61 -13.67
CA SER A 125 -3.75 -0.41 -13.14
C SER A 125 -3.06 0.04 -11.84
N ALA A 126 -3.28 1.31 -11.48
CA ALA A 126 -2.79 1.82 -10.21
C ALA A 126 -3.40 1.05 -9.03
N SER A 127 -2.55 0.59 -8.13
CA SER A 127 -2.93 -0.25 -6.99
C SER A 127 -2.15 0.13 -5.74
N ARG A 128 -2.68 -0.24 -4.58
CA ARG A 128 -1.93 -0.21 -3.31
C ARG A 128 -0.94 -1.36 -3.20
N LYS A 129 -1.16 -2.44 -3.93
CA LYS A 129 -0.30 -3.62 -3.97
C LYS A 129 0.24 -3.79 -5.37
N ILE A 130 1.56 -3.84 -5.48
CA ILE A 130 2.30 -3.90 -6.75
C ILE A 130 3.23 -5.11 -6.70
N THR A 131 3.17 -5.97 -7.70
CA THR A 131 4.11 -7.08 -7.82
C THR A 131 5.40 -6.63 -8.48
N MET A 132 6.52 -6.99 -7.87
CA MET A 132 7.87 -6.78 -8.37
C MET A 132 8.58 -8.13 -8.47
N ASN A 133 9.10 -8.46 -9.65
CA ASN A 133 9.90 -9.64 -9.89
C ASN A 133 11.37 -9.22 -9.96
N VAL A 134 12.22 -9.86 -9.18
CA VAL A 134 13.65 -9.58 -9.09
C VAL A 134 14.41 -10.78 -9.63
N LEU A 135 15.30 -10.55 -10.58
CA LEU A 135 16.18 -11.60 -11.11
C LEU A 135 17.30 -11.91 -10.09
N THR A 136 17.52 -13.18 -9.84
CA THR A 136 18.44 -13.65 -8.80
C THR A 136 19.40 -14.72 -9.33
N PRO A 137 20.23 -14.41 -10.33
CA PRO A 137 21.17 -15.38 -10.87
C PRO A 137 22.19 -15.81 -9.80
N GLY A 138 22.31 -17.11 -9.57
CA GLY A 138 23.35 -17.68 -8.73
C GLY A 138 23.15 -17.52 -7.23
N SER A 139 21.92 -17.63 -6.69
CA SER A 139 21.60 -17.56 -5.26
C SER A 139 22.05 -16.27 -4.57
N PRO A 140 21.41 -15.15 -4.84
CA PRO A 140 21.78 -13.90 -4.21
C PRO A 140 21.43 -13.92 -2.73
N LYS A 141 22.33 -13.36 -1.96
CA LYS A 141 22.11 -13.02 -0.57
C LYS A 141 21.33 -11.72 -0.50
N ASN A 142 20.73 -11.43 0.64
CA ASN A 142 19.92 -10.26 0.93
C ASN A 142 20.10 -9.08 -0.03
N MET A 143 19.01 -8.65 -0.62
CA MET A 143 18.96 -7.51 -1.52
C MET A 143 18.36 -6.30 -0.80
N LYS A 144 18.65 -5.13 -1.33
CA LYS A 144 18.15 -3.86 -0.81
C LYS A 144 17.29 -3.18 -1.87
N LEU A 145 16.01 -2.99 -1.57
CA LEU A 145 15.14 -2.13 -2.35
C LEU A 145 15.24 -0.70 -1.82
N THR A 146 15.45 0.24 -2.71
CA THR A 146 15.34 1.68 -2.42
C THR A 146 14.27 2.28 -3.31
N ILE A 147 13.39 3.11 -2.74
CA ILE A 147 12.43 3.92 -3.49
C ILE A 147 12.69 5.37 -3.15
N SER A 148 12.97 6.19 -4.17
CA SER A 148 13.32 7.59 -3.99
C SER A 148 12.15 8.43 -3.47
N ALA A 149 12.45 9.48 -2.71
CA ALA A 149 11.49 10.51 -2.35
C ALA A 149 10.83 11.12 -3.59
N GLY A 150 9.60 11.61 -3.43
CA GLY A 150 8.86 12.22 -4.54
C GLY A 150 8.15 11.21 -5.44
N MET A 151 8.29 9.88 -5.25
CA MET A 151 7.53 8.87 -6.00
C MET A 151 6.03 9.15 -5.86
N PRO A 152 5.31 9.51 -6.96
CA PRO A 152 3.96 10.04 -6.86
C PRO A 152 2.92 8.94 -6.59
N ALA A 153 1.89 9.26 -5.83
CA ALA A 153 0.67 8.47 -5.82
C ALA A 153 -0.06 8.56 -7.18
N ALA A 154 -1.00 7.67 -7.42
CA ALA A 154 -1.87 7.74 -8.60
C ALA A 154 -2.90 8.87 -8.51
N VAL A 155 -3.09 9.44 -7.32
CA VAL A 155 -4.03 10.52 -7.03
C VAL A 155 -3.30 11.68 -6.37
N GLY A 156 -3.83 12.89 -6.53
CA GLY A 156 -3.25 14.09 -5.96
C GLY A 156 -1.99 14.57 -6.68
N ASN A 157 -1.23 15.45 -6.02
CA ASN A 157 -0.03 16.08 -6.56
C ASN A 157 1.20 15.91 -5.67
N ARG A 158 1.12 15.02 -4.66
CA ARG A 158 2.20 14.71 -3.71
C ARG A 158 2.72 13.30 -3.90
N GLY A 159 4.00 13.14 -3.65
CA GLY A 159 4.67 11.84 -3.63
C GLY A 159 5.14 11.43 -2.22
N LEU A 160 5.92 10.36 -2.15
CA LEU A 160 6.60 9.93 -0.93
C LEU A 160 7.36 11.09 -0.31
N ALA A 161 7.09 11.39 0.95
CA ALA A 161 7.73 12.51 1.66
C ALA A 161 9.23 12.29 1.86
N LYS A 162 9.64 11.02 2.02
CA LYS A 162 11.04 10.61 2.19
C LYS A 162 11.30 9.36 1.36
N GLY A 163 12.53 9.20 0.87
CA GLY A 163 12.99 7.95 0.30
C GLY A 163 12.95 6.82 1.34
N ILE A 164 12.70 5.62 0.90
CA ILE A 164 12.70 4.41 1.74
C ILE A 164 13.80 3.46 1.30
N SER A 165 14.24 2.64 2.21
CA SER A 165 15.20 1.59 1.98
C SER A 165 14.83 0.39 2.86
N VAL A 166 14.64 -0.77 2.23
CA VAL A 166 14.24 -2.01 2.91
C VAL A 166 15.09 -3.17 2.41
N ILE A 167 15.43 -4.08 3.31
CA ILE A 167 16.05 -5.34 2.92
C ILE A 167 14.95 -6.27 2.38
N LEU A 168 15.23 -6.88 1.25
CA LEU A 168 14.42 -7.94 0.68
C LEU A 168 15.09 -9.26 1.04
N ASP A 169 14.56 -9.92 2.04
CA ASP A 169 15.00 -11.26 2.41
C ASP A 169 14.56 -12.25 1.34
N ILE A 170 15.45 -13.21 1.02
CA ILE A 170 15.16 -14.27 0.07
C ILE A 170 15.08 -15.58 0.83
N VAL A 171 13.89 -16.13 0.86
CA VAL A 171 13.63 -17.48 1.33
C VAL A 171 13.66 -18.38 0.11
N GLN A 172 14.74 -19.15 -0.06
CA GLN A 172 14.95 -20.05 -1.19
C GLN A 172 14.32 -21.43 -0.96
N ASN A 173 14.14 -21.82 0.30
CA ASN A 173 13.49 -23.07 0.65
C ASN A 173 11.99 -22.85 0.80
N MET A 174 11.22 -23.87 0.45
CA MET A 174 9.81 -23.88 0.79
C MET A 174 9.66 -23.97 2.31
N GLU A 175 9.04 -22.97 2.89
CA GLU A 175 8.77 -22.90 4.33
C GLU A 175 7.28 -22.62 4.56
N ILE A 176 6.76 -23.11 5.67
CA ILE A 176 5.47 -22.67 6.15
C ILE A 176 5.63 -21.25 6.69
N ARG A 177 4.89 -20.32 6.14
CA ARG A 177 4.94 -18.90 6.48
C ARG A 177 3.98 -18.56 7.60
N ASP A 178 2.80 -19.17 7.53
CA ASP A 178 1.73 -18.98 8.49
C ASP A 178 0.78 -20.16 8.45
N SER A 179 0.13 -20.44 9.58
CA SER A 179 -0.92 -21.44 9.67
C SER A 179 -2.06 -20.91 10.55
N ASN A 180 -3.27 -21.00 10.05
CA ASN A 180 -4.46 -20.56 10.75
C ASN A 180 -5.53 -21.64 10.71
N ALA A 181 -6.17 -21.91 11.84
CA ALA A 181 -7.26 -22.85 11.95
C ALA A 181 -8.60 -22.11 12.11
N PHE A 182 -9.58 -22.50 11.34
CA PHE A 182 -10.94 -21.94 11.37
C PHE A 182 -11.96 -23.06 11.63
N SER A 183 -12.84 -22.84 12.59
CA SER A 183 -13.99 -23.73 12.78
C SER A 183 -15.18 -23.27 11.93
N ARG A 184 -15.79 -24.20 11.20
CA ARG A 184 -17.07 -24.02 10.49
C ARG A 184 -18.12 -24.96 11.08
N ILE A 185 -19.40 -24.74 10.77
CA ILE A 185 -20.54 -25.42 11.40
C ILE A 185 -20.42 -26.96 11.39
N ASN A 186 -19.79 -27.55 10.38
CA ASN A 186 -19.65 -29.01 10.25
C ASN A 186 -18.22 -29.47 9.93
N ASN A 187 -17.27 -28.54 9.73
CA ASN A 187 -15.90 -28.84 9.33
C ASN A 187 -14.94 -27.83 9.97
N GLY A 188 -13.72 -28.26 10.22
CA GLY A 188 -12.59 -27.38 10.47
C GLY A 188 -11.81 -27.14 9.16
N GLU A 189 -11.19 -26.00 9.05
CA GLU A 189 -10.27 -25.64 7.98
C GLU A 189 -8.95 -25.20 8.60
N ILE A 190 -7.84 -25.83 8.20
CA ILE A 190 -6.49 -25.42 8.56
C ILE A 190 -5.87 -24.85 7.29
N TYR A 191 -5.64 -23.56 7.29
CA TYR A 191 -4.96 -22.88 6.20
C TYR A 191 -3.45 -22.86 6.43
N ILE A 192 -2.68 -23.33 5.45
CA ILE A 192 -1.22 -23.34 5.46
C ILE A 192 -0.74 -22.39 4.36
N GLU A 193 -0.12 -21.28 4.75
CA GLU A 193 0.57 -20.37 3.82
C GLU A 193 2.03 -20.80 3.67
N THR A 194 2.53 -20.92 2.44
CA THR A 194 3.90 -21.30 2.13
C THR A 194 4.67 -20.21 1.40
N THR A 195 5.99 -20.24 1.44
CA THR A 195 6.88 -19.26 0.77
C THR A 195 6.93 -19.46 -0.74
N ALA A 196 6.62 -20.68 -1.22
CA ALA A 196 6.60 -21.06 -2.63
C ALA A 196 5.34 -21.87 -2.95
N PRO A 197 4.88 -21.93 -4.20
CA PRO A 197 3.75 -22.78 -4.60
C PRO A 197 3.98 -24.25 -4.23
N VAL A 198 2.94 -24.91 -3.79
CA VAL A 198 2.94 -26.33 -3.38
C VAL A 198 2.15 -27.14 -4.39
N ASP A 199 2.69 -28.29 -4.79
CA ASP A 199 1.89 -29.31 -5.45
C ASP A 199 0.98 -29.99 -4.43
N TYR A 200 -0.17 -29.35 -4.18
CA TYR A 200 -1.16 -29.79 -3.18
C TYR A 200 -1.72 -31.18 -3.47
N SER A 201 -1.64 -31.66 -4.72
CA SER A 201 -2.08 -33.03 -5.08
C SER A 201 -1.21 -34.11 -4.42
N LYS A 202 0.02 -33.77 -4.10
CA LYS A 202 0.98 -34.64 -3.42
C LYS A 202 1.15 -34.33 -1.94
N ALA A 203 0.66 -33.19 -1.48
CA ALA A 203 0.86 -32.72 -0.11
C ALA A 203 0.34 -33.72 0.94
N GLY A 204 -0.74 -34.45 0.64
CA GLY A 204 -1.30 -35.45 1.55
C GLY A 204 -0.34 -36.56 2.00
N ALA A 205 0.69 -36.85 1.21
CA ALA A 205 1.72 -37.83 1.59
C ALA A 205 2.64 -37.32 2.72
N PHE A 206 2.64 -36.02 3.01
CA PHE A 206 3.51 -35.36 3.98
C PHE A 206 2.74 -34.74 5.15
N ILE A 207 1.38 -34.93 5.19
CA ILE A 207 0.53 -34.40 6.24
C ILE A 207 0.11 -35.53 7.17
N GLU A 208 0.45 -35.43 8.43
CA GLU A 208 0.00 -36.32 9.49
C GLU A 208 -0.80 -35.50 10.51
N LEU A 209 -2.05 -35.94 10.76
CA LEU A 209 -2.91 -35.32 11.75
C LEU A 209 -2.93 -36.13 13.02
N ASN A 210 -2.86 -35.47 14.16
CA ASN A 210 -2.99 -36.09 15.48
C ASN A 210 -4.01 -35.29 16.33
N PRO A 211 -5.17 -35.84 16.67
CA PRO A 211 -5.66 -37.21 16.37
C PRO A 211 -5.90 -37.43 14.87
N LYS A 212 -5.82 -38.68 14.43
CA LYS A 212 -6.08 -39.06 13.04
C LYS A 212 -7.50 -38.71 12.64
N SER A 213 -7.65 -37.92 11.59
CA SER A 213 -8.92 -37.50 11.01
C SER A 213 -8.90 -37.61 9.49
N SER A 214 -10.06 -37.87 8.89
CA SER A 214 -10.19 -37.79 7.45
C SER A 214 -10.21 -36.35 7.00
N TYR A 215 -9.50 -36.04 5.93
CA TYR A 215 -9.42 -34.69 5.40
C TYR A 215 -9.31 -34.65 3.87
N THR A 216 -9.60 -33.48 3.30
CA THR A 216 -9.32 -33.15 1.90
C THR A 216 -8.35 -31.97 1.86
N ILE A 217 -7.63 -31.83 0.75
CA ILE A 217 -6.72 -30.72 0.53
C ILE A 217 -7.27 -29.89 -0.62
N GLU A 218 -7.41 -28.59 -0.41
CA GLU A 218 -7.88 -27.67 -1.42
C GLU A 218 -6.82 -26.58 -1.67
N PRO A 219 -6.60 -26.15 -2.95
CA PRO A 219 -5.70 -25.04 -3.24
C PRO A 219 -6.21 -23.73 -2.66
N ARG A 220 -5.30 -22.85 -2.31
CA ARG A 220 -5.53 -21.45 -1.96
C ARG A 220 -4.50 -20.61 -2.70
N ASP A 221 -4.74 -19.30 -2.80
CA ASP A 221 -3.87 -18.35 -3.53
C ASP A 221 -2.39 -18.42 -3.12
N ARG A 222 -2.13 -18.77 -1.85
CA ARG A 222 -0.78 -18.85 -1.28
C ARG A 222 -0.64 -20.06 -0.35
N GLY A 223 -0.68 -21.26 -0.93
CA GLY A 223 -0.59 -22.49 -0.15
C GLY A 223 -1.79 -23.40 -0.35
N PHE A 224 -2.30 -24.00 0.71
CA PHE A 224 -3.42 -24.94 0.65
C PHE A 224 -4.21 -24.94 1.97
N ALA A 225 -5.42 -25.47 1.91
CA ALA A 225 -6.24 -25.71 3.07
C ALA A 225 -6.46 -27.20 3.28
N ILE A 226 -6.36 -27.64 4.53
CA ILE A 226 -6.76 -28.98 4.98
C ILE A 226 -8.16 -28.83 5.56
N ILE A 227 -9.14 -29.55 4.98
CA ILE A 227 -10.54 -29.49 5.39
C ILE A 227 -10.97 -30.84 5.90
N GLY A 228 -11.48 -30.90 7.12
CA GLY A 228 -11.90 -32.15 7.77
C GLY A 228 -12.80 -31.92 8.98
N ALA A 229 -13.25 -33.00 9.57
CA ALA A 229 -14.04 -32.97 10.82
C ALA A 229 -13.10 -32.75 12.02
N PHE A 230 -12.65 -31.49 12.21
CA PHE A 230 -11.80 -31.09 13.33
C PHE A 230 -12.65 -30.50 14.45
N GLU A 231 -12.34 -30.87 15.68
CA GLU A 231 -12.92 -30.23 16.86
C GLU A 231 -12.25 -28.86 17.09
N PRO A 232 -12.99 -27.82 17.51
CA PRO A 232 -12.44 -26.47 17.67
C PRO A 232 -11.32 -26.34 18.70
N GLN A 233 -11.08 -27.35 19.50
CA GLN A 233 -10.05 -27.38 20.56
C GLN A 233 -8.87 -28.29 20.23
N ASP A 234 -8.88 -28.96 19.09
CA ASP A 234 -7.76 -29.79 18.66
C ASP A 234 -6.56 -28.88 18.38
N ARG A 235 -5.43 -29.19 19.00
CA ARG A 235 -4.17 -28.52 18.70
C ARG A 235 -3.64 -29.06 17.37
N VAL A 236 -3.34 -28.19 16.48
CA VAL A 236 -2.66 -28.48 15.20
C VAL A 236 -1.16 -28.35 15.37
#